data_d4601a0cd325109b97a5a9c3e8491569
#
_entry.id   d4601a0cd325109b97a5a9c3e8491569
#
_cell.length_a   1.000
_cell.length_b   1.000
_cell.length_c   1.000
_cell.angle_alpha   90.00
_cell.angle_beta   90.00
_cell.angle_gamma   90.00
#
_symmetry.space_group_name_H-M   'P 1'
#
loop_
_entity.id
_entity.type
_entity.pdbx_description
1 polymer ?
#
loop_
_entity_poly.entity_id
_entity_poly.type
_entity_poly.pdbx_seq_one_letter_code
_entity_poly.pdbx_strand_id
1 'polypeptide(L)'
;MLTLILVLLILLVLAEVWTLLLRCRRGHPGWKLLRQYRYAHRGYHDKPHIPENSMAAFRRAIEHGYGAELDVHLMKDGRLAVIHDASLKRTAGADVLVEDLTAEELKQYHLEGTQEQIPLLEEVLPLFQGKTPLIIELKAERGNHAQLAEATCAMLDWFRVNYCIESFDPRCI
;
A
#
# COMPACT_ATOMS: atom_id res chain seq x y z
N MET A 1 41.52 19.17 14.13
CA MET A 1 40.44 19.55 15.08
C MET A 1 39.36 20.39 14.39
N LEU A 2 39.68 21.52 13.76
CA LEU A 2 38.73 22.41 13.06
C LEU A 2 37.92 21.66 11.95
N THR A 3 38.58 20.86 11.13
CA THR A 3 37.93 20.08 10.04
C THR A 3 36.92 19.09 10.58
N LEU A 4 37.21 18.40 11.69
CA LEU A 4 36.29 17.45 12.34
C LEU A 4 35.05 18.18 12.87
N ILE A 5 35.22 19.34 13.50
CA ILE A 5 34.11 20.17 13.99
C ILE A 5 33.22 20.61 12.83
N LEU A 6 33.82 21.05 11.72
CA LEU A 6 33.06 21.48 10.54
C LEU A 6 32.24 20.33 9.93
N VAL A 7 32.82 19.13 9.82
CA VAL A 7 32.12 17.94 9.33
C VAL A 7 30.94 17.58 10.24
N LEU A 8 31.12 17.61 11.57
CA LEU A 8 30.06 17.35 12.52
C LEU A 8 28.91 18.37 12.41
N LEU A 9 29.23 19.65 12.25
CA LEU A 9 28.23 20.70 12.04
C LEU A 9 27.45 20.50 10.75
N ILE A 10 28.11 20.13 9.65
CA ILE A 10 27.43 19.81 8.38
C ILE A 10 26.50 18.62 8.55
N LEU A 11 26.93 17.55 9.21
CA LEU A 11 26.09 16.38 9.46
C LEU A 11 24.88 16.70 10.32
N LEU A 12 25.03 17.55 11.34
CA LEU A 12 23.90 18.01 12.17
C LEU A 12 22.90 18.82 11.34
N VAL A 13 23.36 19.75 10.51
CA VAL A 13 22.49 20.54 9.63
C VAL A 13 21.75 19.63 8.65
N LEU A 14 22.44 18.66 8.03
CA LEU A 14 21.81 17.71 7.13
C LEU A 14 20.76 16.84 7.85
N ALA A 15 21.03 16.40 9.08
CA ALA A 15 20.07 15.64 9.88
C ALA A 15 18.84 16.49 10.25
N GLU A 16 19.03 17.78 10.58
CA GLU A 16 17.91 18.69 10.85
C GLU A 16 17.06 18.95 9.59
N VAL A 17 17.71 19.22 8.45
CA VAL A 17 17.01 19.37 7.16
C VAL A 17 16.22 18.10 6.84
N TRP A 18 16.82 16.92 7.00
CA TRP A 18 16.16 15.64 6.80
C TRP A 18 14.92 15.47 7.69
N THR A 19 15.04 15.77 8.99
CA THR A 19 13.90 15.70 9.91
C THR A 19 12.80 16.69 9.58
N LEU A 20 13.15 17.88 9.06
CA LEU A 20 12.19 18.89 8.62
C LEU A 20 11.43 18.43 7.36
N LEU A 21 12.12 17.79 6.41
CA LEU A 21 11.52 17.26 5.19
C LEU A 21 10.56 16.07 5.48
N LEU A 22 10.88 15.28 6.52
CA LEU A 22 10.03 14.14 6.94
C LEU A 22 8.87 14.54 7.85
N ARG A 23 8.76 15.81 8.25
CA ARG A 23 7.66 16.26 9.10
C ARG A 23 6.32 16.15 8.39
N CYS A 24 5.43 15.35 8.95
CA CYS A 24 4.03 15.32 8.54
C CYS A 24 3.41 16.73 8.53
N ARG A 25 2.63 17.04 7.51
CA ARG A 25 1.85 18.29 7.45
C ARG A 25 0.85 18.31 8.61
N ARG A 26 1.17 19.08 9.65
CA ARG A 26 0.28 19.23 10.81
C ARG A 26 -1.02 19.91 10.39
N GLY A 27 -2.15 19.43 10.92
CA GLY A 27 -3.46 20.06 10.73
C GLY A 27 -4.19 19.69 9.43
N HIS A 28 -3.76 18.65 8.70
CA HIS A 28 -4.55 18.16 7.57
C HIS A 28 -5.93 17.66 8.06
N PRO A 29 -7.07 18.12 7.48
CA PRO A 29 -8.41 17.81 7.98
C PRO A 29 -8.71 16.31 8.03
N GLY A 30 -8.21 15.51 7.08
CA GLY A 30 -8.36 14.06 7.05
C GLY A 30 -7.71 13.35 8.23
N TRP A 31 -6.66 13.93 8.83
CA TRP A 31 -5.93 13.32 9.95
C TRP A 31 -6.81 13.08 11.17
N LYS A 32 -7.78 13.97 11.44
CA LYS A 32 -8.69 13.85 12.58
C LYS A 32 -9.53 12.56 12.50
N LEU A 33 -9.92 12.16 11.31
CA LEU A 33 -10.67 10.93 11.07
C LEU A 33 -9.76 9.71 11.10
N LEU A 34 -8.68 9.73 10.31
CA LEU A 34 -7.80 8.58 10.13
C LEU A 34 -7.17 8.10 11.45
N ARG A 35 -6.75 9.01 12.34
CA ARG A 35 -6.12 8.68 13.61
C ARG A 35 -7.04 8.02 14.66
N GLN A 36 -8.33 7.92 14.39
CA GLN A 36 -9.29 7.29 15.30
C GLN A 36 -9.30 5.77 15.18
N TYR A 37 -8.73 5.25 14.07
CA TYR A 37 -8.75 3.83 13.77
C TYR A 37 -7.40 3.16 14.11
N ARG A 38 -7.48 1.88 14.41
CA ARG A 38 -6.35 0.96 14.34
C ARG A 38 -6.34 0.37 12.95
N TYR A 39 -5.17 0.15 12.39
CA TYR A 39 -5.02 -0.38 11.04
C TYR A 39 -4.45 -1.78 11.09
N ALA A 40 -5.09 -2.70 10.38
CA ALA A 40 -4.60 -4.04 10.18
C ALA A 40 -3.65 -4.03 8.96
N HIS A 41 -2.36 -4.24 9.21
CA HIS A 41 -1.31 -4.31 8.20
C HIS A 41 -1.59 -5.47 7.23
N ARG A 42 -1.76 -5.18 5.93
CA ARG A 42 -2.18 -6.10 4.87
C ARG A 42 -3.51 -6.80 5.17
N GLY A 43 -4.45 -6.09 5.81
CA GLY A 43 -5.69 -6.65 6.32
C GLY A 43 -5.51 -7.42 7.63
N TYR A 44 -6.63 -7.88 8.24
CA TYR A 44 -6.58 -8.66 9.49
C TYR A 44 -6.35 -10.14 9.19
N HIS A 45 -5.21 -10.42 8.59
CA HIS A 45 -4.77 -11.76 8.18
C HIS A 45 -4.44 -12.67 9.37
N ASP A 46 -4.46 -14.00 9.15
CA ASP A 46 -4.19 -15.02 10.15
C ASP A 46 -3.68 -16.30 9.47
N LYS A 47 -2.37 -16.49 9.45
CA LYS A 47 -1.75 -17.65 8.80
C LYS A 47 -2.03 -18.94 9.56
N PRO A 48 -2.30 -20.04 8.87
CA PRO A 48 -2.30 -20.23 7.41
C PRO A 48 -3.67 -20.03 6.75
N HIS A 49 -4.71 -19.57 7.47
CA HIS A 49 -6.11 -19.66 7.02
C HIS A 49 -6.59 -18.41 6.28
N ILE A 50 -6.09 -17.25 6.66
CA ILE A 50 -6.48 -15.96 6.07
C ILE A 50 -5.21 -15.25 5.58
N PRO A 51 -4.90 -15.32 4.27
CA PRO A 51 -3.70 -14.71 3.71
C PRO A 51 -3.66 -13.19 3.86
N GLU A 52 -2.45 -12.62 3.93
CA GLU A 52 -2.24 -11.18 3.81
C GLU A 52 -2.76 -10.65 2.46
N ASN A 53 -3.19 -9.40 2.41
CA ASN A 53 -3.72 -8.74 1.21
C ASN A 53 -4.85 -9.51 0.51
N SER A 54 -5.64 -10.29 1.23
CA SER A 54 -6.79 -11.06 0.70
C SER A 54 -8.12 -10.40 1.00
N MET A 55 -9.14 -10.73 0.20
CA MET A 55 -10.50 -10.26 0.45
C MET A 55 -11.04 -10.72 1.81
N ALA A 56 -10.66 -11.90 2.26
CA ALA A 56 -11.02 -12.42 3.60
C ALA A 56 -10.38 -11.57 4.71
N ALA A 57 -9.08 -11.19 4.57
CA ALA A 57 -8.39 -10.36 5.55
C ALA A 57 -9.00 -8.96 5.65
N PHE A 58 -9.43 -8.37 4.53
CA PHE A 58 -10.07 -7.07 4.51
C PHE A 58 -11.47 -7.09 5.13
N ARG A 59 -12.30 -8.09 4.81
CA ARG A 59 -13.61 -8.27 5.45
C ARG A 59 -13.46 -8.40 6.96
N ARG A 60 -12.52 -9.22 7.42
CA ARG A 60 -12.25 -9.43 8.84
C ARG A 60 -11.77 -8.15 9.54
N ALA A 61 -10.95 -7.29 8.89
CA ALA A 61 -10.57 -5.99 9.43
C ALA A 61 -11.80 -5.10 9.68
N ILE A 62 -12.70 -5.01 8.69
CA ILE A 62 -13.94 -4.23 8.78
C ILE A 62 -14.85 -4.76 9.90
N GLU A 63 -15.05 -6.08 10.01
CA GLU A 63 -15.86 -6.72 11.05
C GLU A 63 -15.39 -6.39 12.46
N HIS A 64 -14.06 -6.20 12.64
CA HIS A 64 -13.47 -5.79 13.91
C HIS A 64 -13.38 -4.26 14.10
N GLY A 65 -13.92 -3.48 13.16
CA GLY A 65 -13.89 -2.02 13.22
C GLY A 65 -12.50 -1.42 12.98
N TYR A 66 -11.58 -2.17 12.36
CA TYR A 66 -10.25 -1.69 12.00
C TYR A 66 -10.25 -1.08 10.61
N GLY A 67 -9.43 -0.05 10.40
CA GLY A 67 -8.94 0.27 9.06
C GLY A 67 -8.02 -0.85 8.57
N ALA A 68 -7.71 -0.84 7.29
CA ALA A 68 -6.70 -1.72 6.75
C ALA A 68 -5.61 -0.92 6.06
N GLU A 69 -4.42 -1.46 6.08
CA GLU A 69 -3.36 -1.08 5.17
C GLU A 69 -3.28 -2.14 4.06
N LEU A 70 -2.91 -1.74 2.86
CA LEU A 70 -2.76 -2.59 1.69
C LEU A 70 -1.70 -2.07 0.74
N ASP A 71 -1.11 -2.98 -0.05
CA ASP A 71 -0.04 -2.70 -0.99
C ASP A 71 -0.55 -2.78 -2.44
N VAL A 72 -0.17 -1.83 -3.29
CA VAL A 72 -0.66 -1.75 -4.67
C VAL A 72 0.47 -1.76 -5.67
N HIS A 73 0.39 -2.64 -6.66
CA HIS A 73 1.26 -2.72 -7.83
C HIS A 73 0.49 -2.42 -9.12
N LEU A 74 1.16 -1.72 -10.05
CA LEU A 74 0.63 -1.49 -11.41
C LEU A 74 0.95 -2.68 -12.30
N MET A 75 -0.07 -3.31 -12.85
CA MET A 75 0.05 -4.47 -13.73
C MET A 75 0.29 -4.06 -15.19
N LYS A 76 0.64 -5.03 -16.03
CA LYS A 76 0.92 -4.87 -17.46
C LYS A 76 -0.24 -4.24 -18.25
N ASP A 77 -1.47 -4.53 -17.86
CA ASP A 77 -2.69 -4.01 -18.50
C ASP A 77 -3.23 -2.73 -17.87
N GLY A 78 -2.47 -2.11 -16.94
CA GLY A 78 -2.85 -0.88 -16.26
C GLY A 78 -3.80 -1.09 -15.06
N ARG A 79 -4.15 -2.34 -14.72
CA ARG A 79 -4.93 -2.66 -13.52
C ARG A 79 -4.02 -2.64 -12.28
N LEU A 80 -4.63 -2.56 -11.12
CA LEU A 80 -3.95 -2.41 -9.84
C LEU A 80 -4.14 -3.67 -9.00
N ALA A 81 -3.09 -4.48 -8.84
CA ALA A 81 -3.09 -5.67 -8.00
C ALA A 81 -2.79 -5.31 -6.54
N VAL A 82 -3.47 -5.98 -5.60
CA VAL A 82 -3.25 -5.78 -4.16
C VAL A 82 -2.40 -6.93 -3.61
N ILE A 83 -1.10 -6.69 -3.53
CA ILE A 83 -0.09 -7.66 -3.07
C ILE A 83 1.17 -6.91 -2.63
N HIS A 84 1.90 -7.44 -1.64
CA HIS A 84 3.10 -6.75 -1.12
C HIS A 84 4.33 -6.90 -2.00
N ASP A 85 4.67 -8.14 -2.39
CA ASP A 85 5.90 -8.41 -3.13
C ASP A 85 5.66 -8.28 -4.64
N ALA A 86 6.61 -7.72 -5.37
CA ALA A 86 6.59 -7.72 -6.83
C ALA A 86 6.55 -9.16 -7.40
N SER A 87 7.25 -10.11 -6.75
CA SER A 87 7.22 -11.53 -7.14
C SER A 87 6.13 -12.30 -6.40
N LEU A 88 5.36 -13.09 -7.11
CA LEU A 88 4.33 -13.98 -6.55
C LEU A 88 4.91 -15.19 -5.79
N LYS A 89 6.26 -15.34 -5.76
CA LYS A 89 6.94 -16.52 -5.23
C LYS A 89 6.59 -16.83 -3.78
N ARG A 90 6.61 -15.82 -2.90
CA ARG A 90 6.37 -16.02 -1.46
C ARG A 90 4.90 -16.33 -1.16
N THR A 91 3.98 -15.63 -1.81
CA THR A 91 2.55 -15.68 -1.47
C THR A 91 1.74 -16.63 -2.34
N ALA A 92 2.17 -16.90 -3.58
CA ALA A 92 1.46 -17.77 -4.51
C ALA A 92 2.34 -18.89 -5.11
N GLY A 93 3.59 -19.04 -4.69
CA GLY A 93 4.49 -20.11 -5.11
C GLY A 93 4.99 -20.00 -6.57
N ALA A 94 4.71 -18.92 -7.28
CA ALA A 94 5.05 -18.71 -8.69
C ALA A 94 6.19 -17.70 -8.85
N ASP A 95 7.24 -18.05 -9.56
CA ASP A 95 8.39 -17.17 -9.81
C ASP A 95 8.11 -16.26 -11.03
N VAL A 96 7.14 -15.37 -10.85
CA VAL A 96 6.66 -14.41 -11.85
C VAL A 96 6.43 -13.06 -11.17
N LEU A 97 6.61 -11.97 -11.90
CA LEU A 97 6.37 -10.62 -11.39
C LEU A 97 4.95 -10.18 -11.72
N VAL A 98 4.30 -9.55 -10.74
CA VAL A 98 2.92 -9.06 -10.88
C VAL A 98 2.78 -8.00 -11.99
N GLU A 99 3.82 -7.17 -12.19
CA GLU A 99 3.87 -6.15 -13.24
C GLU A 99 3.92 -6.75 -14.67
N ASP A 100 4.29 -8.02 -14.80
CA ASP A 100 4.35 -8.70 -16.10
C ASP A 100 3.04 -9.41 -16.44
N LEU A 101 2.05 -9.40 -15.55
CA LEU A 101 0.75 -10.05 -15.70
C LEU A 101 -0.37 -9.08 -16.05
N THR A 102 -1.35 -9.57 -16.76
CA THR A 102 -2.68 -8.97 -16.89
C THR A 102 -3.59 -9.45 -15.77
N ALA A 103 -4.69 -8.74 -15.50
CA ALA A 103 -5.68 -9.15 -14.50
C ALA A 103 -6.30 -10.52 -14.79
N GLU A 104 -6.43 -10.91 -16.06
CA GLU A 104 -6.91 -12.24 -16.42
C GLU A 104 -5.89 -13.34 -16.10
N GLU A 105 -4.60 -13.09 -16.37
CA GLU A 105 -3.52 -14.01 -16.02
C GLU A 105 -3.33 -14.12 -14.50
N LEU A 106 -3.66 -13.07 -13.73
CA LEU A 106 -3.54 -13.05 -12.27
C LEU A 106 -4.50 -14.04 -11.60
N LYS A 107 -5.68 -14.29 -12.18
CA LYS A 107 -6.74 -15.14 -11.61
C LYS A 107 -6.33 -16.59 -11.38
N GLN A 108 -5.29 -17.07 -12.04
CA GLN A 108 -4.80 -18.45 -11.84
C GLN A 108 -4.01 -18.65 -10.54
N TYR A 109 -3.62 -17.55 -9.87
CA TYR A 109 -2.77 -17.60 -8.69
C TYR A 109 -3.59 -17.45 -7.40
N HIS A 110 -3.31 -18.34 -6.46
CA HIS A 110 -3.97 -18.39 -5.15
C HIS A 110 -2.99 -18.07 -4.03
N LEU A 111 -3.46 -17.35 -3.04
CA LEU A 111 -2.65 -16.91 -1.91
C LEU A 111 -2.44 -18.04 -0.90
N GLU A 112 -1.17 -18.31 -0.56
CA GLU A 112 -0.73 -19.19 0.54
C GLU A 112 -1.42 -20.57 0.55
N GLY A 113 -1.76 -21.13 -0.63
CA GLY A 113 -2.41 -22.43 -0.77
C GLY A 113 -3.90 -22.47 -0.37
N THR A 114 -4.53 -21.32 -0.16
CA THR A 114 -5.96 -21.17 0.11
C THR A 114 -6.78 -21.04 -1.18
N GLN A 115 -8.08 -20.77 -1.07
CA GLN A 115 -8.94 -20.41 -2.21
C GLN A 115 -8.96 -18.90 -2.50
N GLU A 116 -8.32 -18.09 -1.64
CA GLU A 116 -8.23 -16.65 -1.86
C GLU A 116 -7.30 -16.35 -3.04
N GLN A 117 -7.78 -15.51 -3.96
CA GLN A 117 -6.98 -14.99 -5.08
C GLN A 117 -6.37 -13.65 -4.71
N ILE A 118 -5.39 -13.19 -5.50
CA ILE A 118 -4.84 -11.84 -5.37
C ILE A 118 -5.90 -10.87 -5.87
N PRO A 119 -6.44 -9.98 -5.01
CA PRO A 119 -7.51 -9.09 -5.43
C PRO A 119 -6.97 -7.90 -6.23
N LEU A 120 -7.84 -7.30 -7.03
CA LEU A 120 -7.61 -5.99 -7.63
C LEU A 120 -8.11 -4.88 -6.70
N LEU A 121 -7.50 -3.70 -6.77
CA LEU A 121 -7.88 -2.57 -5.93
C LEU A 121 -9.36 -2.21 -6.09
N GLU A 122 -9.89 -2.26 -7.29
CA GLU A 122 -11.31 -2.02 -7.60
C GLU A 122 -12.28 -3.04 -6.99
N GLU A 123 -11.80 -4.21 -6.59
CA GLU A 123 -12.59 -5.21 -5.86
C GLU A 123 -12.56 -4.95 -4.35
N VAL A 124 -11.45 -4.40 -3.85
CA VAL A 124 -11.27 -4.07 -2.43
C VAL A 124 -12.02 -2.80 -2.03
N LEU A 125 -11.92 -1.74 -2.83
CA LEU A 125 -12.48 -0.42 -2.49
C LEU A 125 -13.98 -0.44 -2.13
N PRO A 126 -14.86 -1.19 -2.83
CA PRO A 126 -16.28 -1.29 -2.47
C PRO A 126 -16.53 -1.82 -1.07
N LEU A 127 -15.63 -2.66 -0.53
CA LEU A 127 -15.77 -3.20 0.84
C LEU A 127 -15.70 -2.09 1.89
N PHE A 128 -14.88 -1.06 1.65
CA PHE A 128 -14.56 0.01 2.60
C PHE A 128 -15.46 1.24 2.46
N GLN A 129 -16.29 1.34 1.41
CA GLN A 129 -17.19 2.49 1.23
C GLN A 129 -18.11 2.70 2.43
N GLY A 130 -18.01 3.89 3.04
CA GLY A 130 -18.82 4.26 4.21
C GLY A 130 -18.52 3.49 5.50
N LYS A 131 -17.41 2.75 5.52
CA LYS A 131 -16.99 1.94 6.69
C LYS A 131 -15.69 2.47 7.30
N THR A 132 -14.64 1.67 7.32
CA THR A 132 -13.36 2.00 7.91
C THR A 132 -12.38 2.52 6.87
N PRO A 133 -11.37 3.32 7.25
CA PRO A 133 -10.43 3.91 6.29
C PRO A 133 -9.34 2.94 5.84
N LEU A 134 -8.66 3.33 4.76
CA LEU A 134 -7.53 2.63 4.17
C LEU A 134 -6.23 3.43 4.29
N ILE A 135 -5.11 2.72 4.45
CA ILE A 135 -3.76 3.16 4.12
C ILE A 135 -3.37 2.38 2.86
N ILE A 136 -2.96 3.08 1.81
CA ILE A 136 -2.65 2.49 0.51
C ILE A 136 -1.18 2.75 0.21
N GLU A 137 -0.35 1.70 0.27
CA GLU A 137 1.06 1.79 -0.06
C GLU A 137 1.28 1.56 -1.56
N LEU A 138 1.92 2.53 -2.21
CA LEU A 138 2.30 2.42 -3.63
C LEU A 138 3.66 1.74 -3.76
N LYS A 139 3.67 0.55 -4.35
CA LYS A 139 4.86 -0.25 -4.63
C LYS A 139 5.37 0.07 -6.04
N ALA A 140 6.20 1.12 -6.15
CA ALA A 140 6.77 1.49 -7.43
C ALA A 140 7.91 0.55 -7.82
N GLU A 141 7.82 0.02 -9.02
CA GLU A 141 8.80 -0.89 -9.61
C GLU A 141 9.21 -0.43 -11.01
N ARG A 142 10.47 -0.66 -11.39
CA ARG A 142 10.98 -0.38 -12.74
C ARG A 142 10.69 1.05 -13.25
N GLY A 143 10.57 2.02 -12.34
CA GLY A 143 10.34 3.43 -12.70
C GLY A 143 8.89 3.79 -13.03
N ASN A 144 7.91 2.96 -12.72
CA ASN A 144 6.48 3.17 -12.99
C ASN A 144 5.77 4.11 -11.99
N HIS A 145 6.51 4.79 -11.11
CA HIS A 145 5.97 5.59 -10.00
C HIS A 145 4.88 6.59 -10.42
N ALA A 146 5.04 7.28 -11.55
CA ALA A 146 4.05 8.25 -12.01
C ALA A 146 2.76 7.57 -12.49
N GLN A 147 2.89 6.51 -13.30
CA GLN A 147 1.74 5.76 -13.82
C GLN A 147 0.97 5.05 -12.69
N LEU A 148 1.69 4.48 -11.69
CA LEU A 148 1.09 3.85 -10.52
C LEU A 148 0.30 4.87 -9.69
N ALA A 149 0.90 6.04 -9.40
CA ALA A 149 0.24 7.10 -8.66
C ALA A 149 -1.00 7.63 -9.39
N GLU A 150 -0.90 7.91 -10.69
CA GLU A 150 -1.99 8.38 -11.53
C GLU A 150 -3.15 7.36 -11.57
N ALA A 151 -2.85 6.10 -11.86
CA ALA A 151 -3.85 5.03 -11.91
C ALA A 151 -4.56 4.84 -10.57
N THR A 152 -3.80 4.88 -9.45
CA THR A 152 -4.37 4.74 -8.10
C THR A 152 -5.27 5.93 -7.76
N CYS A 153 -4.84 7.17 -7.99
CA CYS A 153 -5.65 8.35 -7.74
C CYS A 153 -6.93 8.34 -8.59
N ALA A 154 -6.81 8.04 -9.90
CA ALA A 154 -7.97 7.94 -10.78
C ALA A 154 -8.98 6.88 -10.32
N MET A 155 -8.50 5.73 -9.83
CA MET A 155 -9.37 4.70 -9.24
C MET A 155 -10.07 5.19 -7.99
N LEU A 156 -9.36 5.86 -7.07
CA LEU A 156 -9.90 6.36 -5.80
C LEU A 156 -10.98 7.43 -5.99
N ASP A 157 -10.94 8.20 -7.07
CA ASP A 157 -11.96 9.21 -7.40
C ASP A 157 -13.35 8.59 -7.68
N TRP A 158 -13.42 7.33 -8.07
CA TRP A 158 -14.69 6.62 -8.32
C TRP A 158 -15.36 6.08 -7.05
N PHE A 159 -14.59 5.99 -5.94
CA PHE A 159 -15.06 5.36 -4.70
C PHE A 159 -15.09 6.35 -3.53
N ARG A 160 -16.15 6.31 -2.73
CA ARG A 160 -16.26 7.13 -1.51
C ARG A 160 -15.63 6.42 -0.31
N VAL A 161 -14.30 6.32 -0.32
CA VAL A 161 -13.51 5.76 0.78
C VAL A 161 -12.70 6.85 1.48
N ASN A 162 -12.45 6.66 2.77
CA ASN A 162 -11.49 7.49 3.49
C ASN A 162 -10.13 6.82 3.41
N TYR A 163 -9.11 7.53 2.96
CA TYR A 163 -7.79 6.94 2.77
C TYR A 163 -6.66 7.93 3.02
N CYS A 164 -5.45 7.40 3.20
CA CYS A 164 -4.20 8.08 2.91
C CYS A 164 -3.34 7.19 2.00
N ILE A 165 -2.44 7.82 1.27
CA ILE A 165 -1.47 7.15 0.42
C ILE A 165 -0.10 7.26 1.09
N GLU A 166 0.68 6.19 1.02
CA GLU A 166 2.09 6.17 1.41
C GLU A 166 2.93 5.47 0.35
N SER A 167 4.22 5.73 0.32
CA SER A 167 5.19 5.04 -0.52
C SER A 167 6.59 5.21 0.03
N PHE A 168 7.43 4.18 -0.13
CA PHE A 168 8.87 4.29 0.08
C PHE A 168 9.59 4.97 -1.10
N ASP A 169 8.94 5.11 -2.25
CA ASP A 169 9.44 5.92 -3.36
C ASP A 169 8.84 7.34 -3.30
N PRO A 170 9.63 8.37 -2.92
CA PRO A 170 9.11 9.74 -2.78
C PRO A 170 8.60 10.35 -4.09
N ARG A 171 8.85 9.71 -5.23
CA ARG A 171 8.36 10.15 -6.54
C ARG A 171 6.89 9.78 -6.78
N CYS A 172 6.30 8.95 -5.94
CA CYS A 172 4.87 8.59 -5.98
C CYS A 172 3.95 9.62 -5.30
N ILE A 173 4.53 10.59 -4.53
CA ILE A 173 3.76 11.49 -3.65
C ILE A 173 4.05 12.94 -4.00
#